data_67e69bc8881eaf6945724491d5812bfe
#
_entry.id   67e69bc8881eaf6945724491d5812bfe
#
_cell.length_a   1.000
_cell.length_b   1.000
_cell.length_c   1.000
_cell.angle_alpha   90.00
_cell.angle_beta   90.00
_cell.angle_gamma   90.00
#
_symmetry.space_group_name_H-M   'P 1'
#
loop_
_entity.id
_entity.type
_entity.pdbx_description
1 polymer ?
#
loop_
_entity_poly.entity_id
_entity_poly.type
_entity_poly.pdbx_seq_one_letter_code
_entity_poly.pdbx_strand_id
1 'polypeptide(L)'
;MKRIFFPMALLVLAILACEQAGTSTPPRTDPPPTPAPDRLAAIPPDAVKITPETDVYPVKSETDEYADPVPLPFPVNTTGAEDSAFMMPNGKTLYVWFTPSPGIPVEKQLFDGVTGIYAFQKTETGWSDPQRIWLQDPGKAALDGCEFVLGNTMWFCSAREGYTGMHWFTAEFMNGTWQGWKDANFNPAYEVGELHITADGKELYFHSPRAGGLGEYDLWVSQNVDGVWQEPVNLVSLNSTFNDGWPYVTQDGSELWFTRTVGAPELWRSKKVNGEWTAPQKMFAPFAGEASLDPEGNVYFTHHFYTDNVMLEADIYVAVKK
;
A
#
# COMPACT_ATOMS: atom_id res chain seq x y z
N MET A 1 -30.57 6.79 9.50
CA MET A 1 -29.62 6.60 8.38
C MET A 1 -28.77 5.39 8.72
N LYS A 2 -28.86 4.30 7.96
CA LYS A 2 -28.01 3.12 8.16
C LYS A 2 -26.60 3.51 7.70
N ARG A 3 -25.63 3.47 8.61
CA ARG A 3 -24.23 3.66 8.27
C ARG A 3 -23.81 2.49 7.39
N ILE A 4 -23.37 2.79 6.18
CA ILE A 4 -22.86 1.81 5.24
C ILE A 4 -21.41 1.58 5.65
N PHE A 5 -21.14 0.38 6.20
CA PHE A 5 -19.78 -0.08 6.45
C PHE A 5 -19.21 -0.59 5.13
N PHE A 6 -18.21 0.10 4.60
CA PHE A 6 -17.35 -0.46 3.57
C PHE A 6 -16.27 -1.29 4.27
N PRO A 7 -16.20 -2.59 4.05
CA PRO A 7 -14.97 -3.29 4.36
C PRO A 7 -13.97 -2.92 3.24
N MET A 8 -13.16 -1.89 3.45
CA MET A 8 -11.85 -1.87 2.80
C MET A 8 -11.22 -3.21 3.14
N ALA A 9 -10.54 -3.83 2.17
CA ALA A 9 -9.95 -5.14 2.33
C ALA A 9 -9.02 -5.16 3.55
N LEU A 10 -9.62 -5.24 4.73
CA LEU A 10 -8.94 -5.62 5.95
C LEU A 10 -8.55 -7.07 5.76
N LEU A 11 -7.27 -7.32 5.67
CA LEU A 11 -6.69 -8.65 5.83
C LEU A 11 -7.11 -9.18 7.21
N VAL A 12 -8.29 -9.81 7.31
CA VAL A 12 -8.81 -10.38 8.55
C VAL A 12 -8.21 -11.76 8.75
N LEU A 13 -7.46 -11.87 9.81
CA LEU A 13 -6.75 -13.03 10.35
C LEU A 13 -7.55 -14.32 10.38
N ALA A 14 -6.95 -15.38 9.84
CA ALA A 14 -7.18 -16.74 10.27
C ALA A 14 -6.04 -17.18 11.23
N ILE A 15 -6.38 -17.54 12.43
CA ILE A 15 -5.46 -18.03 13.47
C ILE A 15 -5.09 -19.48 13.17
N LEU A 16 -3.82 -19.73 12.83
CA LEU A 16 -3.22 -21.08 12.87
C LEU A 16 -2.03 -21.06 13.83
N ALA A 17 -2.25 -21.59 15.02
CA ALA A 17 -1.20 -21.83 16.00
C ALA A 17 -0.46 -23.14 15.65
N CYS A 18 0.84 -23.05 15.39
CA CYS A 18 1.76 -24.19 15.49
C CYS A 18 3.04 -23.73 16.20
N GLU A 19 3.23 -24.23 17.41
CA GLU A 19 4.50 -24.13 18.13
C GLU A 19 5.55 -25.07 17.54
N GLN A 20 6.76 -24.56 17.20
CA GLN A 20 7.96 -25.39 17.23
C GLN A 20 9.24 -24.56 17.46
N ALA A 21 10.15 -25.20 18.19
CA ALA A 21 11.40 -24.69 18.74
C ALA A 21 12.48 -24.40 17.68
N GLY A 22 13.33 -23.40 17.98
CA GLY A 22 14.39 -22.92 17.11
C GLY A 22 15.53 -23.91 16.86
N THR A 23 16.02 -23.92 15.62
CA THR A 23 17.34 -24.46 15.24
C THR A 23 18.00 -23.48 14.26
N SER A 24 19.26 -23.17 14.50
CA SER A 24 20.10 -22.34 13.65
C SER A 24 20.33 -22.98 12.26
N THR A 25 20.03 -22.22 11.19
CA THR A 25 20.17 -22.69 9.80
C THR A 25 21.53 -22.33 9.21
N PRO A 26 22.19 -23.23 8.42
CA PRO A 26 23.46 -22.94 7.72
C PRO A 26 23.25 -21.97 6.53
N PRO A 27 24.30 -21.32 6.00
CA PRO A 27 24.21 -20.37 4.90
C PRO A 27 23.69 -21.06 3.63
N ARG A 28 22.72 -20.42 3.01
CA ARG A 28 21.93 -20.91 1.90
C ARG A 28 22.55 -20.54 0.55
N THR A 29 22.62 -21.49 -0.37
CA THR A 29 22.80 -21.24 -1.80
C THR A 29 21.42 -21.08 -2.42
N ASP A 30 21.11 -19.89 -2.91
CA ASP A 30 19.80 -19.60 -3.51
C ASP A 30 19.54 -20.46 -4.75
N PRO A 31 18.35 -21.06 -4.88
CA PRO A 31 17.92 -21.65 -6.13
C PRO A 31 17.81 -20.56 -7.21
N PRO A 32 17.92 -20.92 -8.50
CA PRO A 32 17.68 -19.96 -9.59
C PRO A 32 16.28 -19.36 -9.45
N PRO A 33 16.10 -18.08 -9.85
CA PRO A 33 14.83 -17.41 -9.73
C PRO A 33 13.76 -18.24 -10.44
N THR A 34 12.72 -18.61 -9.68
CA THR A 34 11.51 -19.21 -10.26
C THR A 34 10.93 -18.19 -11.25
N PRO A 35 10.55 -18.58 -12.47
CA PRO A 35 9.86 -17.67 -13.38
C PRO A 35 8.70 -17.00 -12.66
N ALA A 36 8.52 -15.68 -12.87
CA ALA A 36 7.36 -14.99 -12.32
C ALA A 36 6.09 -15.74 -12.75
N PRO A 37 5.16 -16.01 -11.83
CA PRO A 37 3.90 -16.64 -12.22
C PRO A 37 3.17 -15.74 -13.21
N ASP A 38 2.53 -16.37 -14.18
CA ASP A 38 1.68 -15.64 -15.12
C ASP A 38 0.42 -15.16 -14.39
N ARG A 39 0.47 -13.90 -13.93
CA ARG A 39 -0.65 -13.30 -13.19
C ARG A 39 -1.92 -13.22 -14.03
N LEU A 40 -1.79 -13.10 -15.37
CA LEU A 40 -2.94 -13.03 -16.26
C LEU A 40 -3.67 -14.36 -16.35
N ALA A 41 -2.95 -15.48 -16.31
CA ALA A 41 -3.55 -16.81 -16.31
C ALA A 41 -4.30 -17.14 -15.01
N ALA A 42 -4.01 -16.42 -13.92
CA ALA A 42 -4.71 -16.59 -12.64
C ALA A 42 -6.00 -15.78 -12.53
N ILE A 43 -6.18 -14.76 -13.36
CA ILE A 43 -7.40 -13.93 -13.38
C ILE A 43 -8.58 -14.79 -13.85
N PRO A 44 -9.75 -14.70 -13.18
CA PRO A 44 -10.95 -15.43 -13.63
C PRO A 44 -11.28 -15.15 -15.10
N PRO A 45 -11.58 -16.16 -15.91
CA PRO A 45 -11.78 -15.99 -17.35
C PRO A 45 -13.04 -15.19 -17.73
N ASP A 46 -13.92 -14.96 -16.77
CA ASP A 46 -15.13 -14.15 -16.87
C ASP A 46 -14.95 -12.73 -16.29
N ALA A 47 -13.75 -12.40 -15.81
CA ALA A 47 -13.45 -11.04 -15.35
C ALA A 47 -13.54 -10.05 -16.53
N VAL A 48 -14.24 -8.95 -16.32
CA VAL A 48 -14.44 -7.90 -17.31
C VAL A 48 -13.78 -6.63 -16.84
N LYS A 49 -12.87 -6.08 -17.66
CA LYS A 49 -12.18 -4.82 -17.35
C LYS A 49 -13.17 -3.67 -17.24
N ILE A 50 -13.13 -2.99 -16.11
CA ILE A 50 -13.83 -1.71 -15.93
C ILE A 50 -12.94 -0.61 -16.51
N THR A 51 -13.53 0.25 -17.34
CA THR A 51 -12.85 1.39 -17.97
C THR A 51 -13.49 2.69 -17.48
N PRO A 52 -12.83 3.86 -17.68
CA PRO A 52 -13.43 5.14 -17.31
C PRO A 52 -14.83 5.38 -17.88
N GLU A 53 -15.15 4.78 -19.05
CA GLU A 53 -16.46 4.89 -19.69
C GLU A 53 -17.53 3.99 -19.07
N THR A 54 -17.12 2.90 -18.43
CA THR A 54 -18.03 1.93 -17.78
C THR A 54 -18.05 2.06 -16.26
N ASP A 55 -17.16 2.88 -15.70
CA ASP A 55 -17.10 3.15 -14.27
C ASP A 55 -18.35 3.91 -13.80
N VAL A 56 -19.02 3.38 -12.78
CA VAL A 56 -20.23 3.97 -12.20
C VAL A 56 -19.89 5.18 -11.31
N TYR A 57 -18.67 5.21 -10.77
CA TYR A 57 -18.19 6.23 -9.84
C TYR A 57 -16.84 6.79 -10.27
N PRO A 58 -16.73 7.44 -11.44
CA PRO A 58 -15.42 7.88 -11.95
C PRO A 58 -14.77 8.90 -11.01
N VAL A 59 -13.51 8.62 -10.67
CA VAL A 59 -12.71 9.52 -9.83
C VAL A 59 -12.37 10.81 -10.57
N LYS A 60 -12.38 11.94 -9.85
CA LYS A 60 -12.07 13.26 -10.39
C LYS A 60 -11.12 14.04 -9.50
N SER A 61 -10.46 15.02 -10.10
CA SER A 61 -9.73 16.04 -9.36
C SER A 61 -10.72 17.03 -8.73
N GLU A 62 -10.55 17.27 -7.42
CA GLU A 62 -11.31 18.25 -6.65
C GLU A 62 -10.62 19.63 -6.61
N THR A 63 -9.51 19.80 -7.38
CA THR A 63 -8.72 21.02 -7.43
C THR A 63 -8.24 21.33 -8.85
N ASP A 64 -7.84 22.57 -9.08
CA ASP A 64 -7.26 23.00 -10.36
C ASP A 64 -5.75 22.64 -10.48
N GLU A 65 -5.12 22.12 -9.41
CA GLU A 65 -3.69 21.78 -9.40
C GLU A 65 -3.38 20.56 -10.27
N TYR A 66 -4.36 19.68 -10.48
CA TYR A 66 -4.20 18.42 -11.20
C TYR A 66 -5.20 18.27 -12.34
N ALA A 67 -4.80 17.54 -13.38
CA ALA A 67 -5.74 17.03 -14.37
C ALA A 67 -6.65 15.95 -13.73
N ASP A 68 -7.78 15.64 -14.37
CA ASP A 68 -8.56 14.47 -13.98
C ASP A 68 -7.69 13.22 -14.11
N PRO A 69 -7.75 12.29 -13.13
CA PRO A 69 -6.94 11.09 -13.13
C PRO A 69 -7.29 10.16 -14.29
N VAL A 70 -6.28 9.44 -14.77
CA VAL A 70 -6.44 8.40 -15.78
C VAL A 70 -5.79 7.09 -15.34
N PRO A 71 -6.36 5.92 -15.70
CA PRO A 71 -5.75 4.64 -15.35
C PRO A 71 -4.40 4.46 -16.03
N LEU A 72 -3.45 3.82 -15.36
CA LEU A 72 -2.23 3.37 -16.01
C LEU A 72 -2.55 2.29 -17.04
N PRO A 73 -1.81 2.25 -18.16
CA PRO A 73 -2.03 1.25 -19.19
C PRO A 73 -1.53 -0.14 -18.77
N PHE A 74 -1.98 -1.17 -19.46
CA PHE A 74 -1.30 -2.46 -19.47
C PHE A 74 0.22 -2.28 -19.75
N PRO A 75 1.11 -3.01 -19.08
CA PRO A 75 0.87 -4.16 -18.21
C PRO A 75 0.69 -3.84 -16.72
N VAL A 76 0.61 -2.57 -16.30
CA VAL A 76 0.37 -2.25 -14.89
C VAL A 76 -1.02 -2.73 -14.50
N ASN A 77 -2.06 -2.13 -15.04
CA ASN A 77 -3.44 -2.52 -14.80
C ASN A 77 -3.88 -3.70 -15.68
N THR A 78 -4.64 -4.60 -15.06
CA THR A 78 -5.21 -5.79 -15.72
C THR A 78 -6.73 -5.86 -15.46
N THR A 79 -7.35 -7.02 -15.60
CA THR A 79 -8.71 -7.30 -15.13
C THR A 79 -8.73 -7.92 -13.73
N GLY A 80 -7.57 -8.00 -13.08
CA GLY A 80 -7.43 -8.33 -11.66
C GLY A 80 -7.61 -7.08 -10.80
N ALA A 81 -7.03 -7.08 -9.62
CA ALA A 81 -6.98 -5.90 -8.78
C ALA A 81 -5.52 -5.51 -8.52
N GLU A 82 -5.18 -4.31 -8.92
CA GLU A 82 -3.92 -3.64 -8.65
C GLU A 82 -4.13 -2.58 -7.57
N ASP A 83 -3.33 -2.65 -6.49
CA ASP A 83 -3.52 -1.83 -5.28
C ASP A 83 -2.18 -1.35 -4.70
N SER A 84 -2.21 -0.44 -3.72
CA SER A 84 -1.06 0.00 -2.94
C SER A 84 0.12 0.49 -3.80
N ALA A 85 -0.14 1.42 -4.72
CA ALA A 85 0.89 1.93 -5.62
C ALA A 85 1.98 2.70 -4.88
N PHE A 86 3.23 2.24 -4.93
CA PHE A 86 4.37 2.98 -4.43
C PHE A 86 5.34 3.37 -5.55
N MET A 87 5.33 4.65 -5.93
CA MET A 87 6.28 5.23 -6.87
C MET A 87 7.59 5.57 -6.15
N MET A 88 8.68 4.96 -6.62
CA MET A 88 10.01 5.29 -6.09
C MET A 88 10.35 6.76 -6.33
N PRO A 89 11.11 7.40 -5.41
CA PRO A 89 11.57 8.79 -5.57
C PRO A 89 12.40 9.06 -6.83
N ASN A 90 12.87 8.01 -7.50
CA ASN A 90 13.57 8.13 -8.79
C ASN A 90 12.62 8.34 -9.99
N GLY A 91 11.31 8.24 -9.79
CA GLY A 91 10.28 8.36 -10.84
C GLY A 91 10.32 7.26 -11.91
N LYS A 92 11.05 6.16 -11.66
CA LYS A 92 11.29 5.11 -12.66
C LYS A 92 10.78 3.74 -12.27
N THR A 93 10.66 3.46 -10.99
CA THR A 93 10.21 2.17 -10.48
C THR A 93 8.89 2.36 -9.73
N LEU A 94 7.88 1.60 -10.13
CA LEU A 94 6.58 1.54 -9.48
C LEU A 94 6.42 0.14 -8.87
N TYR A 95 6.13 0.08 -7.58
CA TYR A 95 5.67 -1.13 -6.92
C TYR A 95 4.16 -1.11 -6.84
N VAL A 96 3.54 -2.28 -6.96
CA VAL A 96 2.08 -2.45 -6.94
C VAL A 96 1.76 -3.80 -6.33
N TRP A 97 0.82 -3.85 -5.42
CA TRP A 97 0.25 -5.10 -4.97
C TRP A 97 -0.80 -5.60 -5.97
N PHE A 98 -0.85 -6.90 -6.20
CA PHE A 98 -1.77 -7.53 -7.14
C PHE A 98 -2.48 -8.73 -6.53
N THR A 99 -3.76 -8.88 -6.82
CA THR A 99 -4.52 -10.13 -6.65
C THR A 99 -5.35 -10.42 -7.90
N PRO A 100 -5.54 -11.69 -8.29
CA PRO A 100 -6.34 -12.05 -9.47
C PRO A 100 -7.79 -11.59 -9.39
N SER A 101 -8.34 -11.43 -8.18
CA SER A 101 -9.70 -10.93 -7.95
C SER A 101 -9.87 -10.52 -6.49
N PRO A 102 -10.52 -9.37 -6.21
CA PRO A 102 -10.84 -8.95 -4.84
C PRO A 102 -11.73 -9.93 -4.08
N GLY A 103 -12.51 -10.75 -4.81
CA GLY A 103 -13.39 -11.76 -4.22
C GLY A 103 -12.70 -13.05 -3.77
N ILE A 104 -11.40 -13.20 -4.01
CA ILE A 104 -10.65 -14.39 -3.57
C ILE A 104 -10.43 -14.30 -2.06
N PRO A 105 -10.86 -15.30 -1.25
CA PRO A 105 -10.57 -15.34 0.16
C PRO A 105 -9.06 -15.30 0.46
N VAL A 106 -8.67 -14.58 1.51
CA VAL A 106 -7.25 -14.39 1.90
C VAL A 106 -6.50 -15.71 2.04
N GLU A 107 -7.14 -16.75 2.58
CA GLU A 107 -6.55 -18.07 2.75
C GLU A 107 -6.16 -18.73 1.41
N LYS A 108 -6.85 -18.36 0.32
CA LYS A 108 -6.51 -18.83 -1.03
C LYS A 108 -5.43 -17.96 -1.66
N GLN A 109 -5.43 -16.66 -1.40
CA GLN A 109 -4.39 -15.75 -1.87
C GLN A 109 -3.00 -16.14 -1.34
N LEU A 110 -2.90 -16.66 -0.10
CA LEU A 110 -1.65 -17.17 0.48
C LEU A 110 -0.97 -18.27 -0.36
N PHE A 111 -1.73 -19.00 -1.17
CA PHE A 111 -1.26 -20.20 -1.87
C PHE A 111 -1.43 -20.13 -3.39
N ASP A 112 -1.93 -19.04 -3.94
CA ASP A 112 -2.16 -18.93 -5.39
C ASP A 112 -0.86 -18.71 -6.18
N GLY A 113 0.22 -18.31 -5.50
CA GLY A 113 1.53 -18.08 -6.08
C GLY A 113 1.64 -16.80 -6.91
N VAL A 114 0.55 -16.04 -7.07
CA VAL A 114 0.51 -14.81 -7.87
C VAL A 114 0.20 -13.57 -7.05
N THR A 115 -0.64 -13.67 -6.01
CA THR A 115 -0.96 -12.52 -5.15
C THR A 115 0.28 -11.99 -4.44
N GLY A 116 0.48 -10.68 -4.44
CA GLY A 116 1.53 -9.95 -3.75
C GLY A 116 2.18 -8.86 -4.59
N ILE A 117 3.38 -8.42 -4.21
CA ILE A 117 4.06 -7.24 -4.73
C ILE A 117 4.70 -7.48 -6.10
N TYR A 118 4.51 -6.56 -7.03
CA TYR A 118 5.15 -6.52 -8.35
C TYR A 118 5.85 -5.19 -8.57
N ALA A 119 6.99 -5.24 -9.25
CA ALA A 119 7.72 -4.05 -9.68
C ALA A 119 7.62 -3.86 -11.19
N PHE A 120 7.46 -2.60 -11.59
CA PHE A 120 7.45 -2.15 -12.97
C PHE A 120 8.52 -1.08 -13.18
N GLN A 121 9.19 -1.10 -14.33
CA GLN A 121 10.12 -0.06 -14.71
C GLN A 121 9.48 0.86 -15.76
N LYS A 122 9.57 2.18 -15.56
CA LYS A 122 9.15 3.15 -16.56
C LYS A 122 10.07 3.06 -17.77
N THR A 123 9.50 2.97 -18.97
CA THR A 123 10.22 2.91 -20.24
C THR A 123 9.90 4.14 -21.08
N GLU A 124 10.51 4.29 -22.26
CA GLU A 124 10.20 5.38 -23.18
C GLU A 124 8.77 5.33 -23.72
N THR A 125 8.16 4.15 -23.75
CA THR A 125 6.82 3.92 -24.34
C THR A 125 5.76 3.46 -23.35
N GLY A 126 6.06 3.41 -22.04
CA GLY A 126 5.14 2.96 -21.02
C GLY A 126 5.83 2.25 -19.85
N TRP A 127 5.44 1.04 -19.53
CA TRP A 127 5.94 0.24 -18.42
C TRP A 127 6.50 -1.09 -18.89
N SER A 128 7.49 -1.62 -18.16
CA SER A 128 8.04 -2.96 -18.40
C SER A 128 7.04 -4.05 -18.06
N ASP A 129 7.33 -5.28 -18.48
CA ASP A 129 6.68 -6.46 -17.92
C ASP A 129 6.84 -6.50 -16.39
N PRO A 130 5.84 -7.02 -15.66
CA PRO A 130 5.85 -7.12 -14.20
C PRO A 130 6.95 -8.07 -13.70
N GLN A 131 7.65 -7.65 -12.65
CA GLN A 131 8.57 -8.50 -11.92
C GLN A 131 7.99 -8.80 -10.55
N ARG A 132 7.69 -10.08 -10.24
CA ARG A 132 7.22 -10.50 -8.91
C ARG A 132 8.34 -10.32 -7.89
N ILE A 133 8.04 -9.66 -6.78
CA ILE A 133 8.95 -9.52 -5.64
C ILE A 133 8.69 -10.67 -4.66
N TRP A 134 9.71 -11.47 -4.41
CA TRP A 134 9.64 -12.60 -3.50
C TRP A 134 10.36 -12.25 -2.20
N LEU A 135 9.59 -12.16 -1.11
CA LEU A 135 10.10 -11.81 0.23
C LEU A 135 9.99 -12.97 1.22
N GLN A 136 9.26 -14.03 0.87
CA GLN A 136 9.12 -15.21 1.71
C GLN A 136 10.25 -16.22 1.49
N ASP A 137 10.47 -17.03 2.50
CA ASP A 137 11.35 -18.20 2.38
C ASP A 137 10.72 -19.23 1.44
N PRO A 138 11.50 -19.94 0.62
CA PRO A 138 10.98 -20.98 -0.25
C PRO A 138 10.19 -22.04 0.49
N GLY A 139 9.00 -22.32 -0.02
CA GLY A 139 8.11 -23.33 0.56
C GLY A 139 7.38 -22.87 1.81
N LYS A 140 7.50 -21.59 2.21
CA LYS A 140 6.77 -20.99 3.31
C LYS A 140 5.62 -20.12 2.78
N ALA A 141 4.50 -20.14 3.50
CA ALA A 141 3.38 -19.27 3.20
C ALA A 141 3.66 -17.85 3.67
N ALA A 142 3.42 -16.87 2.79
CA ALA A 142 3.41 -15.46 3.12
C ALA A 142 2.50 -14.70 2.16
N LEU A 143 1.79 -13.70 2.67
CA LEU A 143 1.04 -12.73 1.90
C LEU A 143 1.62 -11.36 2.19
N ASP A 144 2.47 -10.89 1.27
CA ASP A 144 3.26 -9.67 1.38
C ASP A 144 2.55 -8.52 0.64
N GLY A 145 2.51 -7.35 1.24
CA GLY A 145 1.90 -6.14 0.68
C GLY A 145 2.30 -4.88 1.44
N CYS A 146 1.60 -3.76 1.24
CA CYS A 146 1.81 -2.48 1.90
C CYS A 146 3.26 -1.97 1.74
N GLU A 147 3.84 -2.15 0.56
CA GLU A 147 5.25 -1.90 0.33
C GLU A 147 5.61 -0.42 0.32
N PHE A 148 6.68 -0.08 1.02
CA PHE A 148 7.30 1.22 1.04
C PHE A 148 8.83 1.07 0.99
N VAL A 149 9.53 1.90 0.22
CA VAL A 149 10.99 1.81 0.08
C VAL A 149 11.66 3.12 0.52
N LEU A 150 12.59 3.00 1.46
CA LEU A 150 13.47 4.09 1.89
C LEU A 150 14.93 3.68 1.68
N GLY A 151 15.61 4.35 0.76
CA GLY A 151 16.97 4.00 0.38
C GLY A 151 17.04 2.59 -0.24
N ASN A 152 17.77 1.70 0.40
CA ASN A 152 17.88 0.29 0.01
C ASN A 152 17.04 -0.66 0.87
N THR A 153 16.20 -0.13 1.74
CA THR A 153 15.34 -0.92 2.62
C THR A 153 13.89 -0.85 2.15
N MET A 154 13.28 -1.99 1.92
CA MET A 154 11.83 -2.12 1.75
C MET A 154 11.20 -2.42 3.09
N TRP A 155 10.16 -1.69 3.44
CA TRP A 155 9.23 -1.97 4.51
C TRP A 155 7.98 -2.58 3.89
N PHE A 156 7.47 -3.64 4.48
CA PHE A 156 6.28 -4.32 3.96
C PHE A 156 5.50 -4.99 5.09
N CYS A 157 4.19 -5.05 4.94
CA CYS A 157 3.34 -5.83 5.83
C CYS A 157 3.22 -7.27 5.31
N SER A 158 3.06 -8.21 6.22
CA SER A 158 2.91 -9.61 5.83
C SER A 158 2.17 -10.43 6.87
N ALA A 159 1.26 -11.29 6.39
CA ALA A 159 0.80 -12.45 7.13
C ALA A 159 1.65 -13.63 6.68
N ARG A 160 2.46 -14.20 7.56
CA ARG A 160 3.41 -15.28 7.19
C ARG A 160 3.56 -16.35 8.25
N GLU A 161 4.02 -17.52 7.82
CA GLU A 161 4.28 -18.66 8.68
C GLU A 161 5.24 -18.30 9.81
N GLY A 162 4.88 -18.66 11.05
CA GLY A 162 5.64 -18.35 12.26
C GLY A 162 5.19 -17.07 12.99
N TYR A 163 4.23 -16.32 12.43
CA TYR A 163 3.68 -15.11 13.03
C TYR A 163 2.16 -15.23 13.16
N THR A 164 1.60 -14.59 14.18
CA THR A 164 0.15 -14.51 14.36
C THR A 164 -0.32 -13.13 13.96
N GLY A 165 -1.11 -13.07 12.87
CA GLY A 165 -1.61 -11.82 12.36
C GLY A 165 -0.67 -11.13 11.37
N MET A 166 -1.00 -9.88 11.07
CA MET A 166 -0.19 -9.01 10.23
C MET A 166 0.95 -8.40 11.04
N HIS A 167 2.15 -8.48 10.50
CA HIS A 167 3.35 -7.83 11.04
C HIS A 167 4.05 -7.01 9.97
N TRP A 168 4.83 -6.03 10.40
CA TRP A 168 5.73 -5.28 9.54
C TRP A 168 7.11 -5.92 9.52
N PHE A 169 7.66 -6.00 8.33
CA PHE A 169 8.99 -6.54 8.05
C PHE A 169 9.81 -5.55 7.24
N THR A 170 11.12 -5.75 7.24
CA THR A 170 12.05 -5.06 6.34
C THR A 170 12.83 -6.06 5.51
N ALA A 171 13.25 -5.67 4.30
CA ALA A 171 14.18 -6.39 3.46
C ALA A 171 15.17 -5.42 2.81
N GLU A 172 16.37 -5.88 2.50
CA GLU A 172 17.43 -5.06 1.90
C GLU A 172 17.58 -5.36 0.41
N PHE A 173 17.75 -4.32 -0.41
CA PHE A 173 18.06 -4.49 -1.83
C PHE A 173 19.55 -4.76 -2.01
N MET A 174 19.89 -6.00 -2.38
CA MET A 174 21.26 -6.44 -2.57
C MET A 174 21.39 -7.28 -3.85
N ASN A 175 22.42 -7.02 -4.65
CA ASN A 175 22.71 -7.79 -5.88
C ASN A 175 21.52 -7.89 -6.86
N GLY A 176 20.69 -6.81 -6.93
CA GLY A 176 19.55 -6.75 -7.83
C GLY A 176 18.26 -7.43 -7.33
N THR A 177 18.22 -7.88 -6.08
CA THR A 177 17.05 -8.52 -5.47
C THR A 177 16.83 -8.06 -4.03
N TRP A 178 15.59 -8.18 -3.54
CA TRP A 178 15.23 -7.98 -2.14
C TRP A 178 15.54 -9.23 -1.34
N GLN A 179 16.27 -9.08 -0.22
CA GLN A 179 16.81 -10.21 0.55
C GLN A 179 16.81 -9.89 2.06
N GLY A 180 17.04 -10.94 2.86
CA GLY A 180 17.35 -10.81 4.29
C GLY A 180 16.21 -10.19 5.10
N TRP A 181 14.97 -10.59 4.83
CA TRP A 181 13.83 -10.06 5.56
C TRP A 181 13.97 -10.30 7.08
N LYS A 182 13.49 -9.35 7.85
CA LYS A 182 13.44 -9.40 9.33
C LYS A 182 12.22 -8.65 9.84
N ASP A 183 11.72 -9.03 11.02
CA ASP A 183 10.67 -8.32 11.73
C ASP A 183 11.09 -6.86 12.01
N ALA A 184 10.21 -5.91 11.74
CA ALA A 184 10.43 -4.50 12.03
C ALA A 184 10.31 -4.17 13.53
N ASN A 185 9.86 -5.14 14.34
CA ASN A 185 9.74 -5.06 15.79
C ASN A 185 8.85 -3.91 16.31
N PHE A 186 7.79 -3.61 15.61
CA PHE A 186 6.77 -2.74 16.17
C PHE A 186 5.99 -3.48 17.27
N ASN A 187 5.80 -2.84 18.42
CA ASN A 187 5.10 -3.44 19.54
C ASN A 187 4.08 -2.46 20.13
N PRO A 188 2.79 -2.78 20.10
CA PRO A 188 2.22 -3.97 19.47
C PRO A 188 2.08 -3.80 17.94
N ALA A 189 2.41 -4.85 17.19
CA ALA A 189 2.40 -4.81 15.73
C ALA A 189 1.02 -4.45 15.14
N TYR A 190 -0.05 -4.94 15.75
CA TYR A 190 -1.44 -4.71 15.30
C TYR A 190 -1.92 -3.25 15.43
N GLU A 191 -1.19 -2.40 16.15
CA GLU A 191 -1.48 -0.97 16.26
C GLU A 191 -0.78 -0.13 15.18
N VAL A 192 0.02 -0.74 14.33
CA VAL A 192 0.71 -0.04 13.23
C VAL A 192 0.10 -0.52 11.92
N GLY A 193 -0.78 0.31 11.37
CA GLY A 193 -1.33 0.14 10.02
C GLY A 193 -0.33 0.60 8.95
N GLU A 194 -0.79 0.87 7.74
CA GLU A 194 0.10 1.32 6.67
C GLU A 194 0.87 2.57 7.06
N LEU A 195 2.14 2.58 6.67
CA LEU A 195 3.11 3.53 7.17
C LEU A 195 3.93 4.18 6.06
N HIS A 196 4.45 5.36 6.37
CA HIS A 196 5.46 6.04 5.56
C HIS A 196 6.50 6.71 6.46
N ILE A 197 7.77 6.64 6.07
CA ILE A 197 8.88 7.25 6.81
C ILE A 197 9.43 8.42 6.00
N THR A 198 9.72 9.55 6.65
CA THR A 198 10.36 10.70 6.00
C THR A 198 11.71 10.34 5.38
N ALA A 199 12.10 11.04 4.32
CA ALA A 199 13.35 10.77 3.59
C ALA A 199 14.61 10.82 4.48
N ASP A 200 14.59 11.58 5.57
CA ASP A 200 15.67 11.67 6.54
C ASP A 200 15.60 10.59 7.65
N GLY A 201 14.58 9.72 7.61
CA GLY A 201 14.38 8.62 8.55
C GLY A 201 13.96 9.01 9.96
N LYS A 202 13.51 10.28 10.16
CA LYS A 202 13.23 10.80 11.50
C LYS A 202 11.78 10.72 11.95
N GLU A 203 10.82 10.71 11.02
CA GLU A 203 9.40 10.65 11.33
C GLU A 203 8.77 9.45 10.66
N LEU A 204 8.04 8.66 11.42
CA LEU A 204 7.21 7.55 10.97
C LEU A 204 5.75 7.98 11.08
N TYR A 205 5.07 8.12 9.97
CA TYR A 205 3.64 8.35 9.85
C TYR A 205 2.93 7.02 9.62
N PHE A 206 1.84 6.77 10.30
CA PHE A 206 1.05 5.55 10.12
C PHE A 206 -0.38 5.75 10.60
N HIS A 207 -1.30 4.88 10.22
CA HIS A 207 -2.62 4.86 10.82
C HIS A 207 -2.72 3.79 11.91
N SER A 208 -3.61 4.03 12.87
CA SER A 208 -3.76 3.14 14.01
C SER A 208 -5.15 3.24 14.64
N PRO A 209 -5.72 2.10 15.12
CA PRO A 209 -6.96 2.08 15.92
C PRO A 209 -6.71 2.32 17.41
N ARG A 210 -5.49 2.75 17.81
CA ARG A 210 -5.12 2.93 19.21
C ARG A 210 -6.00 3.94 19.93
N ALA A 211 -6.12 3.78 21.25
CA ALA A 211 -6.90 4.68 22.08
C ALA A 211 -6.39 6.13 22.03
N GLY A 212 -7.31 7.08 22.03
CA GLY A 212 -7.00 8.52 21.95
C GLY A 212 -7.19 9.11 20.56
N GLY A 213 -7.68 8.33 19.60
CA GLY A 213 -8.12 8.78 18.28
C GLY A 213 -9.51 9.41 18.28
N LEU A 214 -9.93 9.91 17.11
CA LEU A 214 -11.25 10.49 16.86
C LEU A 214 -12.15 9.56 16.06
N GLY A 215 -11.57 8.81 15.09
CA GLY A 215 -12.22 7.81 14.26
C GLY A 215 -11.98 6.37 14.73
N GLU A 216 -12.25 5.39 13.85
CA GLU A 216 -11.84 4.00 14.08
C GLU A 216 -10.34 3.83 13.78
N TYR A 217 -9.85 4.55 12.76
CA TYR A 217 -8.44 4.71 12.42
C TYR A 217 -8.10 6.18 12.33
N ASP A 218 -6.98 6.55 12.92
CA ASP A 218 -6.43 7.91 12.89
C ASP A 218 -4.98 7.88 12.42
N LEU A 219 -4.50 9.01 11.95
CA LEU A 219 -3.09 9.25 11.61
C LEU A 219 -2.30 9.56 12.88
N TRP A 220 -1.13 8.94 12.99
CA TRP A 220 -0.19 9.10 14.08
C TRP A 220 1.21 9.37 13.53
N VAL A 221 2.05 10.02 14.32
CA VAL A 221 3.46 10.21 14.02
C VAL A 221 4.32 9.76 15.19
N SER A 222 5.39 9.01 14.91
CA SER A 222 6.46 8.68 15.87
C SER A 222 7.78 9.27 15.41
N GLN A 223 8.55 9.83 16.36
CA GLN A 223 9.88 10.36 16.12
C GLN A 223 10.92 9.25 16.29
N ASN A 224 11.92 9.22 15.41
CA ASN A 224 13.09 8.37 15.57
C ASN A 224 14.19 9.15 16.32
N VAL A 225 14.54 8.69 17.51
CA VAL A 225 15.64 9.24 18.29
C VAL A 225 16.70 8.16 18.47
N ASP A 226 17.86 8.35 17.89
CA ASP A 226 19.00 7.41 17.95
C ASP A 226 18.64 5.97 17.52
N GLY A 227 17.79 5.84 16.50
CA GLY A 227 17.35 4.55 15.96
C GLY A 227 16.17 3.91 16.72
N VAL A 228 15.58 4.62 17.68
CA VAL A 228 14.45 4.14 18.48
C VAL A 228 13.21 4.98 18.21
N TRP A 229 12.14 4.34 17.73
CA TRP A 229 10.84 4.99 17.57
C TRP A 229 10.23 5.31 18.94
N GLN A 230 9.87 6.58 19.10
CA GLN A 230 9.28 7.10 20.34
C GLN A 230 7.77 6.84 20.38
N GLU A 231 7.15 7.09 21.56
CA GLU A 231 5.69 6.97 21.71
C GLU A 231 4.98 7.83 20.65
N PRO A 232 4.06 7.25 19.87
CA PRO A 232 3.37 7.98 18.81
C PRO A 232 2.44 9.07 19.33
N VAL A 233 2.36 10.16 18.56
CA VAL A 233 1.50 11.30 18.82
C VAL A 233 0.39 11.34 17.77
N ASN A 234 -0.88 11.50 18.22
CA ASN A 234 -2.02 11.66 17.33
C ASN A 234 -1.95 12.97 16.55
N LEU A 235 -2.18 12.92 15.24
CA LEU A 235 -2.24 14.09 14.37
C LEU A 235 -3.65 14.73 14.40
N VAL A 236 -4.05 15.21 15.58
CA VAL A 236 -5.42 15.72 15.85
C VAL A 236 -5.87 16.77 14.84
N SER A 237 -4.96 17.61 14.33
CA SER A 237 -5.29 18.65 13.33
C SER A 237 -5.65 18.09 11.96
N LEU A 238 -5.27 16.84 11.69
CA LEU A 238 -5.54 16.15 10.43
C LEU A 238 -6.69 15.18 10.53
N ASN A 239 -6.82 14.53 11.68
CA ASN A 239 -7.80 13.47 11.92
C ASN A 239 -9.23 14.00 12.02
N SER A 240 -10.19 13.13 11.76
CA SER A 240 -11.63 13.39 11.80
C SER A 240 -12.37 12.29 12.54
N THR A 241 -13.69 12.36 12.57
CA THR A 241 -14.53 11.27 13.10
C THR A 241 -14.76 10.14 12.10
N PHE A 242 -14.13 10.22 10.93
CA PHE A 242 -14.08 9.18 9.91
C PHE A 242 -12.79 8.38 10.05
N ASN A 243 -12.58 7.40 9.18
CA ASN A 243 -11.30 6.69 9.10
C ASN A 243 -10.31 7.51 8.30
N ASP A 244 -9.18 7.85 8.93
CA ASP A 244 -8.06 8.57 8.34
C ASP A 244 -6.83 7.66 8.36
N GLY A 245 -6.26 7.34 7.17
CA GLY A 245 -5.18 6.37 7.10
C GLY A 245 -4.37 6.44 5.80
N TRP A 246 -3.50 5.45 5.59
CA TRP A 246 -2.66 5.31 4.40
C TRP A 246 -1.85 6.57 4.10
N PRO A 247 -0.98 7.00 5.04
CA PRO A 247 -0.22 8.22 4.89
C PRO A 247 0.91 8.07 3.88
N TYR A 248 1.13 9.12 3.10
CA TYR A 248 2.33 9.32 2.30
C TYR A 248 2.87 10.74 2.56
N VAL A 249 4.14 10.86 2.95
CA VAL A 249 4.81 12.14 3.11
C VAL A 249 5.76 12.38 1.94
N THR A 250 5.75 13.59 1.36
CA THR A 250 6.65 13.95 0.26
C THR A 250 8.11 13.92 0.69
N GLN A 251 9.04 13.77 -0.27
CA GLN A 251 10.47 13.66 0.01
C GLN A 251 11.05 14.85 0.76
N ASP A 252 10.50 16.04 0.55
CA ASP A 252 10.88 17.28 1.25
C ASP A 252 10.15 17.49 2.58
N GLY A 253 9.22 16.58 2.93
CA GLY A 253 8.41 16.65 4.15
C GLY A 253 7.36 17.77 4.16
N SER A 254 7.10 18.40 3.00
CA SER A 254 6.22 19.57 2.91
C SER A 254 4.74 19.24 2.76
N GLU A 255 4.40 18.05 2.32
CA GLU A 255 3.02 17.59 2.15
C GLU A 255 2.82 16.21 2.77
N LEU A 256 1.67 16.02 3.42
CA LEU A 256 1.15 14.73 3.87
C LEU A 256 -0.14 14.43 3.11
N TRP A 257 -0.13 13.32 2.37
CA TRP A 257 -1.27 12.76 1.67
C TRP A 257 -1.82 11.60 2.46
N PHE A 258 -3.13 11.41 2.47
CA PHE A 258 -3.77 10.32 3.19
C PHE A 258 -5.16 10.03 2.63
N THR A 259 -5.66 8.84 2.94
CA THR A 259 -7.02 8.41 2.60
C THR A 259 -7.95 8.71 3.76
N ARG A 260 -9.08 9.38 3.48
CA ARG A 260 -10.21 9.56 4.40
C ARG A 260 -11.44 8.85 3.86
N THR A 261 -12.11 8.06 4.68
CA THR A 261 -13.30 7.33 4.25
C THR A 261 -14.57 8.05 4.72
N VAL A 262 -15.14 8.89 3.84
CA VAL A 262 -16.41 9.62 4.06
C VAL A 262 -17.51 8.93 3.26
N GLY A 263 -17.92 7.73 3.68
CA GLY A 263 -18.83 6.88 2.88
C GLY A 263 -18.12 6.10 1.78
N ALA A 264 -17.15 6.70 1.09
CA ALA A 264 -16.20 6.08 0.18
C ALA A 264 -14.80 6.61 0.51
N PRO A 265 -13.71 5.89 0.16
CA PRO A 265 -12.36 6.41 0.29
C PRO A 265 -12.15 7.61 -0.64
N GLU A 266 -11.49 8.62 -0.13
CA GLU A 266 -11.14 9.87 -0.81
C GLU A 266 -9.70 10.23 -0.48
N LEU A 267 -8.95 10.78 -1.43
CA LEU A 267 -7.61 11.29 -1.17
C LEU A 267 -7.63 12.73 -0.69
N TRP A 268 -6.93 12.96 0.42
CA TRP A 268 -6.76 14.25 1.07
C TRP A 268 -5.29 14.60 1.19
N ARG A 269 -4.99 15.89 1.25
CA ARG A 269 -3.63 16.43 1.42
C ARG A 269 -3.62 17.52 2.46
N SER A 270 -2.57 17.57 3.30
CA SER A 270 -2.20 18.72 4.12
C SER A 270 -0.81 19.19 3.76
N LYS A 271 -0.57 20.50 3.85
CA LYS A 271 0.75 21.13 3.66
C LYS A 271 1.36 21.50 5.00
N LYS A 272 2.68 21.39 5.13
CA LYS A 272 3.41 21.83 6.33
C LYS A 272 3.85 23.28 6.15
N VAL A 273 3.30 24.19 6.94
CA VAL A 273 3.62 25.62 6.89
C VAL A 273 4.14 26.05 8.25
N ASN A 274 5.35 26.61 8.30
CA ASN A 274 6.04 26.99 9.55
C ASN A 274 6.13 25.85 10.59
N GLY A 275 6.26 24.61 10.13
CA GLY A 275 6.33 23.42 10.98
C GLY A 275 5.00 22.81 11.39
N GLU A 276 3.87 23.43 11.06
CA GLU A 276 2.52 22.98 11.40
C GLU A 276 1.77 22.48 10.17
N TRP A 277 0.97 21.42 10.35
CA TRP A 277 0.09 20.92 9.29
C TRP A 277 -1.14 21.82 9.13
N THR A 278 -1.43 22.23 7.90
CA THR A 278 -2.66 22.99 7.55
C THR A 278 -3.89 22.10 7.63
N ALA A 279 -5.08 22.70 7.64
CA ALA A 279 -6.33 21.94 7.47
C ALA A 279 -6.28 21.11 6.18
N PRO A 280 -6.69 19.82 6.22
CA PRO A 280 -6.68 18.94 5.06
C PRO A 280 -7.59 19.44 3.94
N GLN A 281 -7.13 19.28 2.70
CA GLN A 281 -7.87 19.56 1.48
C GLN A 281 -8.17 18.26 0.73
N LYS A 282 -9.41 18.08 0.28
CA LYS A 282 -9.78 16.99 -0.61
C LYS A 282 -9.12 17.18 -1.97
N MET A 283 -8.50 16.15 -2.50
CA MET A 283 -7.75 16.20 -3.75
C MET A 283 -8.38 15.36 -4.85
N PHE A 284 -8.77 14.11 -4.55
CA PHE A 284 -9.39 13.19 -5.50
C PHE A 284 -10.51 12.40 -4.83
N ALA A 285 -11.64 12.24 -5.52
CA ALA A 285 -12.81 11.50 -5.05
C ALA A 285 -13.71 11.06 -6.22
N PRO A 286 -14.60 10.07 -6.03
CA PRO A 286 -14.66 9.09 -4.95
C PRO A 286 -13.75 7.88 -5.20
N PHE A 287 -13.70 6.95 -4.25
CA PHE A 287 -13.02 5.64 -4.36
C PHE A 287 -11.52 5.73 -4.69
N ALA A 288 -10.85 6.79 -4.22
CA ALA A 288 -9.43 7.01 -4.37
C ALA A 288 -8.70 6.82 -3.03
N GLY A 289 -7.62 6.06 -3.03
CA GLY A 289 -6.81 5.78 -1.82
C GLY A 289 -5.34 5.56 -2.12
N GLU A 290 -4.50 5.55 -1.08
CA GLU A 290 -3.12 5.08 -1.12
C GLU A 290 -2.23 5.82 -2.12
N ALA A 291 -2.03 7.12 -1.87
CA ALA A 291 -1.26 7.99 -2.76
C ALA A 291 0.25 7.77 -2.64
N SER A 292 0.95 7.87 -3.77
CA SER A 292 2.39 8.13 -3.84
C SER A 292 2.70 9.11 -4.97
N LEU A 293 3.86 9.79 -4.91
CA LEU A 293 4.19 10.84 -5.87
C LEU A 293 5.50 10.55 -6.59
N ASP A 294 5.56 10.92 -7.87
CA ASP A 294 6.82 10.98 -8.59
C ASP A 294 7.56 12.34 -8.36
N PRO A 295 8.82 12.49 -8.80
CA PRO A 295 9.58 13.74 -8.64
C PRO A 295 8.94 14.97 -9.32
N GLU A 296 8.12 14.76 -10.33
CA GLU A 296 7.39 15.81 -11.02
C GLU A 296 6.14 16.25 -10.24
N GLY A 297 5.78 15.52 -9.19
CA GLY A 297 4.62 15.75 -8.33
C GLY A 297 3.31 15.22 -8.91
N ASN A 298 3.38 14.32 -9.91
CA ASN A 298 2.22 13.56 -10.33
C ASN A 298 1.83 12.55 -9.25
N VAL A 299 0.54 12.37 -9.03
CA VAL A 299 0.02 11.51 -7.96
C VAL A 299 -0.42 10.18 -8.53
N TYR A 300 0.18 9.09 -8.06
CA TYR A 300 -0.22 7.72 -8.33
C TYR A 300 -1.04 7.22 -7.14
N PHE A 301 -2.14 6.55 -7.40
CA PHE A 301 -3.03 6.08 -6.35
C PHE A 301 -3.93 4.95 -6.84
N THR A 302 -4.54 4.23 -5.92
CA THR A 302 -5.53 3.20 -6.23
C THR A 302 -6.92 3.80 -6.40
N HIS A 303 -7.59 3.46 -7.50
CA HIS A 303 -9.02 3.68 -7.70
C HIS A 303 -9.76 2.35 -7.60
N HIS A 304 -10.72 2.26 -6.69
CA HIS A 304 -11.48 1.06 -6.41
C HIS A 304 -12.84 1.10 -7.11
N PHE A 305 -13.18 0.04 -7.83
CA PHE A 305 -14.47 -0.09 -8.51
C PHE A 305 -15.46 -0.88 -7.68
N TYR A 306 -16.61 -0.28 -7.41
CA TYR A 306 -17.64 -0.86 -6.57
C TYR A 306 -18.99 -0.94 -7.29
N THR A 307 -19.76 -2.02 -7.00
CA THR A 307 -21.19 -2.12 -7.28
C THR A 307 -21.87 -2.72 -6.07
N ASP A 308 -22.96 -2.10 -5.58
CA ASP A 308 -23.76 -2.58 -4.46
C ASP A 308 -22.91 -2.95 -3.21
N ASN A 309 -21.89 -2.16 -2.90
CA ASN A 309 -20.91 -2.35 -1.81
C ASN A 309 -19.98 -3.57 -1.98
N VAL A 310 -19.90 -4.14 -3.18
CA VAL A 310 -18.94 -5.19 -3.53
C VAL A 310 -17.83 -4.58 -4.38
N MET A 311 -16.59 -4.75 -3.96
CA MET A 311 -15.43 -4.38 -4.77
C MET A 311 -15.28 -5.37 -5.91
N LEU A 312 -15.28 -4.87 -7.13
CA LEU A 312 -15.18 -5.68 -8.35
C LEU A 312 -13.74 -5.75 -8.86
N GLU A 313 -13.04 -4.63 -8.78
CA GLU A 313 -11.72 -4.44 -9.37
C GLU A 313 -11.06 -3.24 -8.68
N ALA A 314 -9.74 -3.11 -8.82
CA ALA A 314 -8.99 -1.92 -8.44
C ALA A 314 -7.88 -1.67 -9.46
N ASP A 315 -7.63 -0.40 -9.78
CA ASP A 315 -6.62 0.04 -10.75
C ASP A 315 -5.73 1.12 -10.19
N ILE A 316 -4.49 1.14 -10.65
CA ILE A 316 -3.60 2.27 -10.40
C ILE A 316 -3.91 3.40 -11.40
N TYR A 317 -4.21 4.57 -10.87
CA TYR A 317 -4.46 5.79 -11.60
C TYR A 317 -3.31 6.78 -11.42
N VAL A 318 -3.17 7.69 -12.37
CA VAL A 318 -2.25 8.82 -12.26
C VAL A 318 -2.96 10.13 -12.53
N ALA A 319 -2.76 11.10 -11.65
CA ALA A 319 -3.18 12.49 -11.84
C ALA A 319 -1.95 13.35 -12.15
N VAL A 320 -1.92 13.94 -13.33
CA VAL A 320 -0.80 14.78 -13.78
C VAL A 320 -0.94 16.18 -13.20
N LYS A 321 0.12 16.68 -12.58
CA LYS A 321 0.20 18.04 -12.06
C LYS A 321 0.22 19.04 -13.22
N LYS A 322 -0.59 20.11 -13.11
CA LYS A 322 -0.69 21.18 -14.13
C LYS A 322 0.39 22.24 -13.97
#